data_49a8b6b038ac0b8c675bad319046fbce
#
_entry.id   49a8b6b038ac0b8c675bad319046fbce
#
_cell.length_a   1.000
_cell.length_b   1.000
_cell.length_c   1.000
_cell.angle_alpha   90.00
_cell.angle_beta   90.00
_cell.angle_gamma   90.00
#
_symmetry.space_group_name_H-M   'P 1'
#
loop_
_entity.id
_entity.type
_entity.pdbx_description
1 polymer ?
#
loop_
_entity_poly.entity_id
_entity_poly.type
_entity_poly.pdbx_seq_one_letter_code
_entity_poly.pdbx_strand_id
1 'polypeptide(L)'
;MERTLDIAIAGGGIVGLTAALSLHAAGFRPTVYEAVSQLAPLGVGVNLLPHAVRELSELGLLDELLEIGVAIQDLNYLTASGELVWHEPRGLVAGYNWPQIAIHRGQLQMFLLDKVRERLGADAIRMGQELVGVETVSQRVHARFVDRASDKDTAIEADVLIGADGIHSAVRRQFYPDEGAPRWNGITLWRSTSPVVAPMGGKAMIWAGRSSQKFVAYPIGKDPKTGLDRLNWICDLKVTDDGAPPPRDWNRPGDRADFLPRFADWRWVGVDVPAIVAASGPIYEFPMVDRDPLPQWTFDHVTLMGDAAHPMYPIGSNGATQGIIDARVFAWHLAKADSVEETLRCYEADRREITARIVLMNRQQGPDRILDLAAERLGNGSGTLKDLLPMAEREAVALSYKQTAGFDPATINSRDSFSVF
;
A
#
# COMPACT_ATOMS: atom_id res chain seq x y z
N MET A 1 -3.97 18.95 -31.70
CA MET A 1 -4.94 19.66 -30.82
C MET A 1 -4.76 19.07 -29.43
N GLU A 2 -4.40 19.89 -28.44
CA GLU A 2 -4.42 19.45 -27.04
C GLU A 2 -5.83 18.96 -26.70
N ARG A 3 -5.94 17.73 -26.28
CA ARG A 3 -7.20 17.10 -25.86
C ARG A 3 -7.51 17.62 -24.46
N THR A 4 -8.33 18.65 -24.37
CA THR A 4 -8.77 19.16 -23.07
C THR A 4 -9.89 18.25 -22.56
N LEU A 5 -9.55 17.42 -21.57
CA LEU A 5 -10.51 16.54 -20.87
C LEU A 5 -10.70 17.04 -19.44
N ASP A 6 -11.95 17.08 -19.00
CA ASP A 6 -12.32 17.31 -17.61
C ASP A 6 -12.17 15.98 -16.85
N ILE A 7 -11.12 15.85 -16.02
CA ILE A 7 -10.81 14.62 -15.29
C ILE A 7 -11.02 14.85 -13.80
N ALA A 8 -11.93 14.06 -13.20
CA ALA A 8 -12.18 14.06 -11.77
C ALA A 8 -11.57 12.86 -11.10
N ILE A 9 -10.88 13.07 -9.97
CA ILE A 9 -10.32 12.02 -9.13
C ILE A 9 -10.98 12.10 -7.75
N ALA A 10 -11.70 11.07 -7.35
CA ALA A 10 -12.26 10.95 -6.01
C ALA A 10 -11.26 10.30 -5.07
N GLY A 11 -10.75 11.05 -4.09
CA GLY A 11 -9.79 10.63 -3.08
C GLY A 11 -8.40 11.25 -3.24
N GLY A 12 -7.94 11.99 -2.22
CA GLY A 12 -6.61 12.59 -2.08
C GLY A 12 -5.61 11.70 -1.32
N GLY A 13 -5.76 10.38 -1.44
CA GLY A 13 -4.77 9.42 -0.94
C GLY A 13 -3.54 9.34 -1.82
N ILE A 14 -2.57 8.48 -1.44
CA ILE A 14 -1.33 8.25 -2.21
C ILE A 14 -1.65 7.98 -3.69
N VAL A 15 -2.63 7.14 -3.96
CA VAL A 15 -3.00 6.72 -5.32
C VAL A 15 -3.61 7.87 -6.12
N GLY A 16 -4.60 8.59 -5.57
CA GLY A 16 -5.24 9.70 -6.27
C GLY A 16 -4.27 10.87 -6.54
N LEU A 17 -3.39 11.18 -5.58
CA LEU A 17 -2.35 12.20 -5.77
C LEU A 17 -1.31 11.76 -6.81
N THR A 18 -0.93 10.47 -6.83
CA THR A 18 -0.05 9.92 -7.87
C THR A 18 -0.74 9.94 -9.25
N ALA A 19 -2.03 9.65 -9.30
CA ALA A 19 -2.82 9.75 -10.54
C ALA A 19 -2.83 11.19 -11.07
N ALA A 20 -3.03 12.19 -10.20
CA ALA A 20 -2.98 13.59 -10.58
C ALA A 20 -1.61 13.99 -11.15
N LEU A 21 -0.52 13.58 -10.50
CA LEU A 21 0.85 13.84 -10.99
C LEU A 21 1.14 13.11 -12.31
N SER A 22 0.68 11.87 -12.46
CA SER A 22 0.86 11.07 -13.67
C SER A 22 0.12 11.66 -14.87
N LEU A 23 -1.13 12.08 -14.66
CA LEU A 23 -1.94 12.77 -15.66
C LEU A 23 -1.34 14.11 -16.04
N HIS A 24 -0.83 14.85 -15.07
CA HIS A 24 -0.15 16.11 -15.36
C HIS A 24 1.11 15.90 -16.22
N ALA A 25 1.92 14.90 -15.88
CA ALA A 25 3.08 14.51 -16.70
C ALA A 25 2.68 14.06 -18.12
N ALA A 26 1.46 13.57 -18.31
CA ALA A 26 0.89 13.21 -19.60
C ALA A 26 0.17 14.40 -20.32
N GLY A 27 0.26 15.62 -19.78
CA GLY A 27 -0.31 16.83 -20.40
C GLY A 27 -1.75 17.16 -20.02
N PHE A 28 -2.35 16.43 -19.07
CA PHE A 28 -3.72 16.65 -18.60
C PHE A 28 -3.75 17.47 -17.30
N ARG A 29 -4.91 18.06 -16.99
CA ARG A 29 -5.17 18.84 -15.78
C ARG A 29 -6.31 18.29 -14.96
N PRO A 30 -6.11 17.21 -14.18
CA PRO A 30 -7.17 16.65 -13.35
C PRO A 30 -7.47 17.51 -12.12
N THR A 31 -8.68 17.33 -11.56
CA THR A 31 -9.08 17.86 -10.26
C THR A 31 -9.27 16.71 -9.27
N VAL A 32 -8.64 16.80 -8.09
CA VAL A 32 -8.78 15.84 -6.99
C VAL A 32 -9.82 16.34 -5.99
N TYR A 33 -10.77 15.49 -5.62
CA TYR A 33 -11.80 15.75 -4.62
C TYR A 33 -11.53 14.86 -3.40
N GLU A 34 -11.26 15.48 -2.26
CA GLU A 34 -10.90 14.79 -1.02
C GLU A 34 -11.95 15.03 0.07
N ALA A 35 -12.41 13.95 0.69
CA ALA A 35 -13.48 13.97 1.68
C ALA A 35 -13.14 14.73 2.97
N VAL A 36 -11.87 14.70 3.41
CA VAL A 36 -11.47 15.44 4.61
C VAL A 36 -11.21 16.92 4.29
N SER A 37 -11.53 17.79 5.23
CA SER A 37 -11.31 19.24 5.09
C SER A 37 -9.83 19.61 5.14
N GLN A 38 -9.00 18.77 5.76
CA GLN A 38 -7.55 18.95 5.84
C GLN A 38 -6.85 17.61 5.93
N LEU A 39 -5.90 17.36 5.04
CA LEU A 39 -4.98 16.23 5.15
C LEU A 39 -3.93 16.50 6.24
N ALA A 40 -3.62 15.48 7.00
CA ALA A 40 -2.60 15.51 8.05
C ALA A 40 -1.68 14.28 7.91
N PRO A 41 -0.42 14.36 8.36
CA PRO A 41 0.52 13.25 8.25
C PRO A 41 0.19 12.14 9.26
N LEU A 42 -0.95 11.47 9.06
CA LEU A 42 -1.43 10.38 9.90
C LEU A 42 -0.88 9.03 9.46
N GLY A 43 -0.87 8.09 10.39
CA GLY A 43 -0.55 6.70 10.14
C GLY A 43 0.85 6.31 10.59
N VAL A 44 1.36 5.25 9.98
CA VAL A 44 2.59 4.54 10.31
C VAL A 44 3.41 4.31 9.04
N GLY A 45 4.37 3.39 9.06
CA GLY A 45 5.21 3.10 7.91
C GLY A 45 4.48 2.43 6.75
N VAL A 46 4.97 2.70 5.55
CA VAL A 46 4.65 2.00 4.31
C VAL A 46 5.94 1.68 3.57
N ASN A 47 5.97 0.57 2.83
CA ASN A 47 7.07 0.21 1.95
C ASN A 47 6.64 0.41 0.50
N LEU A 48 7.45 1.10 -0.27
CA LEU A 48 7.36 1.23 -1.71
C LEU A 48 8.37 0.27 -2.34
N LEU A 49 7.88 -0.72 -3.07
CA LEU A 49 8.72 -1.68 -3.76
C LEU A 49 9.39 -1.04 -4.98
N PRO A 50 10.51 -1.62 -5.51
CA PRO A 50 11.28 -1.01 -6.60
C PRO A 50 10.47 -0.62 -7.83
N HIS A 51 9.44 -1.40 -8.18
CA HIS A 51 8.58 -1.10 -9.32
C HIS A 51 7.65 0.11 -9.11
N ALA A 52 7.25 0.42 -7.86
CA ALA A 52 6.58 1.70 -7.57
C ALA A 52 7.55 2.86 -7.50
N VAL A 53 8.75 2.64 -6.94
CA VAL A 53 9.79 3.67 -6.87
C VAL A 53 10.26 4.05 -8.27
N ARG A 54 10.33 3.11 -9.21
CA ARG A 54 10.54 3.39 -10.63
C ARG A 54 9.53 4.42 -11.15
N GLU A 55 8.24 4.19 -10.93
CA GLU A 55 7.17 5.06 -11.40
C GLU A 55 7.28 6.49 -10.82
N LEU A 56 7.59 6.58 -9.52
CA LEU A 56 7.81 7.86 -8.88
C LEU A 56 9.13 8.54 -9.33
N SER A 57 10.17 7.76 -9.65
CA SER A 57 11.41 8.26 -10.24
C SER A 57 11.18 8.87 -11.61
N GLU A 58 10.37 8.23 -12.46
CA GLU A 58 9.99 8.75 -13.77
C GLU A 58 9.13 10.02 -13.68
N LEU A 59 8.49 10.28 -12.55
CA LEU A 59 7.84 11.54 -12.23
C LEU A 59 8.81 12.60 -11.65
N GLY A 60 10.12 12.28 -11.53
CA GLY A 60 11.14 13.18 -10.98
C GLY A 60 11.03 13.37 -9.46
N LEU A 61 10.59 12.35 -8.72
CA LEU A 61 10.35 12.45 -7.27
C LEU A 61 11.37 11.68 -6.42
N LEU A 62 12.30 10.93 -7.03
CA LEU A 62 13.13 9.97 -6.31
C LEU A 62 14.05 10.62 -5.27
N ASP A 63 14.75 11.72 -5.66
CA ASP A 63 15.76 12.34 -4.79
C ASP A 63 15.13 12.86 -3.50
N GLU A 64 14.00 13.56 -3.60
CA GLU A 64 13.28 14.08 -2.44
C GLU A 64 12.65 12.96 -1.61
N LEU A 65 12.19 11.85 -2.23
CA LEU A 65 11.70 10.68 -1.51
C LEU A 65 12.80 10.03 -0.67
N LEU A 66 14.04 10.03 -1.15
CA LEU A 66 15.18 9.50 -0.41
C LEU A 66 15.59 10.39 0.79
N GLU A 67 15.25 11.68 0.76
CA GLU A 67 15.45 12.58 1.90
C GLU A 67 14.49 12.29 3.07
N ILE A 68 13.27 11.84 2.77
CA ILE A 68 12.21 11.62 3.75
C ILE A 68 11.92 10.13 4.06
N GLY A 69 12.56 9.21 3.34
CA GLY A 69 12.43 7.77 3.50
C GLY A 69 13.77 7.08 3.72
N VAL A 70 13.74 5.77 3.84
CA VAL A 70 14.92 4.92 4.02
C VAL A 70 15.01 3.91 2.88
N ALA A 71 16.12 3.90 2.16
CA ALA A 71 16.41 2.88 1.16
C ALA A 71 16.75 1.56 1.87
N ILE A 72 15.82 0.62 1.80
CA ILE A 72 15.95 -0.71 2.42
C ILE A 72 16.84 -1.60 1.56
N GLN A 73 17.76 -2.30 2.22
CA GLN A 73 18.73 -3.19 1.59
C GLN A 73 18.43 -4.67 1.87
N ASP A 74 17.83 -4.98 3.02
CA ASP A 74 17.66 -6.35 3.50
C ASP A 74 16.27 -6.58 4.10
N LEU A 75 15.77 -7.79 3.93
CA LEU A 75 14.66 -8.32 4.70
C LEU A 75 15.08 -9.63 5.35
N ASN A 76 14.93 -9.71 6.67
CA ASN A 76 15.25 -10.88 7.45
C ASN A 76 13.98 -11.53 7.98
N TYR A 77 13.75 -12.76 7.57
CA TYR A 77 12.68 -13.61 8.09
C TYR A 77 13.26 -14.40 9.26
N LEU A 78 12.69 -14.25 10.45
CA LEU A 78 13.18 -14.84 11.69
C LEU A 78 12.11 -15.72 12.34
N THR A 79 12.54 -16.72 13.09
CA THR A 79 11.64 -17.41 14.03
C THR A 79 11.25 -16.46 15.18
N ALA A 80 10.27 -16.85 16.00
CA ALA A 80 9.91 -16.10 17.21
C ALA A 80 11.07 -15.97 18.21
N SER A 81 12.06 -16.89 18.18
CA SER A 81 13.28 -16.85 18.98
C SER A 81 14.44 -16.08 18.33
N GLY A 82 14.23 -15.51 17.14
CA GLY A 82 15.24 -14.73 16.42
C GLY A 82 16.22 -15.52 15.56
N GLU A 83 16.01 -16.84 15.35
CA GLU A 83 16.80 -17.62 14.42
C GLU A 83 16.48 -17.24 12.97
N LEU A 84 17.51 -17.07 12.13
CA LEU A 84 17.34 -16.67 10.73
C LEU A 84 16.75 -17.81 9.89
N VAL A 85 15.52 -17.60 9.42
CA VAL A 85 14.84 -18.50 8.47
C VAL A 85 15.31 -18.23 7.04
N TRP A 86 15.25 -16.95 6.63
CA TRP A 86 15.60 -16.53 5.29
C TRP A 86 16.11 -15.09 5.29
N HIS A 87 17.16 -14.82 4.51
CA HIS A 87 17.63 -13.46 4.23
C HIS A 87 17.35 -13.13 2.77
N GLU A 88 16.77 -11.98 2.52
CA GLU A 88 16.43 -11.54 1.19
C GLU A 88 16.98 -10.13 0.93
N PRO A 89 17.90 -9.96 -0.02
CA PRO A 89 18.34 -8.65 -0.46
C PRO A 89 17.18 -7.88 -1.07
N ARG A 90 17.16 -6.55 -0.90
CA ARG A 90 16.10 -5.64 -1.35
C ARG A 90 16.64 -4.49 -2.19
N GLY A 91 15.76 -3.92 -3.03
CA GLY A 91 16.09 -2.76 -3.85
C GLY A 91 17.33 -2.97 -4.70
N LEU A 92 18.22 -1.99 -4.68
CA LEU A 92 19.46 -2.01 -5.48
C LEU A 92 20.35 -3.23 -5.18
N VAL A 93 20.39 -3.68 -3.92
CA VAL A 93 21.19 -4.84 -3.50
C VAL A 93 20.64 -6.14 -4.10
N ALA A 94 19.34 -6.19 -4.38
CA ALA A 94 18.69 -7.34 -5.05
C ALA A 94 18.81 -7.30 -6.57
N GLY A 95 19.51 -6.32 -7.17
CA GLY A 95 19.69 -6.18 -8.61
C GLY A 95 18.59 -5.40 -9.32
N TYR A 96 17.69 -4.72 -8.60
CA TYR A 96 16.78 -3.74 -9.23
C TYR A 96 17.54 -2.45 -9.56
N ASN A 97 17.09 -1.74 -10.59
CA ASN A 97 17.61 -0.42 -10.94
C ASN A 97 17.10 0.70 -10.01
N TRP A 98 16.12 0.41 -9.16
CA TRP A 98 15.51 1.34 -8.21
C TRP A 98 15.54 0.79 -6.78
N PRO A 99 15.68 1.65 -5.75
CA PRO A 99 15.63 1.22 -4.36
C PRO A 99 14.23 0.75 -3.96
N GLN A 100 14.15 -0.04 -2.88
CA GLN A 100 12.93 -0.16 -2.07
C GLN A 100 12.97 0.94 -1.02
N ILE A 101 11.90 1.71 -0.83
CA ILE A 101 11.87 2.82 0.12
C ILE A 101 10.82 2.55 1.20
N ALA A 102 11.25 2.52 2.46
CA ALA A 102 10.37 2.55 3.61
C ALA A 102 10.20 4.01 4.08
N ILE A 103 8.96 4.43 4.27
CA ILE A 103 8.63 5.83 4.56
C ILE A 103 7.41 5.92 5.48
N HIS A 104 7.28 7.02 6.22
CA HIS A 104 6.04 7.31 6.96
C HIS A 104 4.90 7.63 5.97
N ARG A 105 3.80 6.86 6.02
CA ARG A 105 2.68 6.94 5.06
C ARG A 105 2.12 8.37 4.94
N GLY A 106 1.91 9.04 6.08
CA GLY A 106 1.40 10.40 6.09
C GLY A 106 2.39 11.41 5.51
N GLN A 107 3.71 11.23 5.72
CA GLN A 107 4.72 12.09 5.09
C GLN A 107 4.74 11.91 3.57
N LEU A 108 4.62 10.67 3.08
CA LEU A 108 4.49 10.40 1.65
C LEU A 108 3.25 11.09 1.07
N GLN A 109 2.10 10.99 1.75
CA GLN A 109 0.87 11.63 1.29
C GLN A 109 1.02 13.16 1.23
N MET A 110 1.59 13.78 2.27
CA MET A 110 1.83 15.23 2.29
C MET A 110 2.81 15.66 1.21
N PHE A 111 3.89 14.91 1.02
CA PHE A 111 4.85 15.15 -0.05
C PHE A 111 4.18 15.13 -1.43
N LEU A 112 3.38 14.11 -1.73
CA LEU A 112 2.65 14.03 -3.00
C LEU A 112 1.62 15.17 -3.15
N LEU A 113 0.94 15.55 -2.06
CA LEU A 113 0.03 16.69 -2.03
C LEU A 113 0.74 18.00 -2.39
N ASP A 114 1.90 18.24 -1.81
CA ASP A 114 2.69 19.43 -2.08
C ASP A 114 3.18 19.45 -3.53
N LYS A 115 3.58 18.30 -4.09
CA LYS A 115 3.94 18.18 -5.51
C LYS A 115 2.76 18.41 -6.46
N VAL A 116 1.55 17.97 -6.11
CA VAL A 116 0.36 18.30 -6.89
C VAL A 116 0.09 19.82 -6.85
N ARG A 117 0.17 20.45 -5.70
CA ARG A 117 -0.01 21.90 -5.57
C ARG A 117 1.06 22.69 -6.34
N GLU A 118 2.32 22.24 -6.26
CA GLU A 118 3.45 22.86 -6.97
C GLU A 118 3.26 22.83 -8.50
N ARG A 119 2.83 21.68 -9.04
CA ARG A 119 2.78 21.44 -10.50
C ARG A 119 1.46 21.82 -11.15
N LEU A 120 0.34 21.60 -10.47
CA LEU A 120 -1.01 21.85 -11.00
C LEU A 120 -1.67 23.10 -10.43
N GLY A 121 -1.14 23.64 -9.32
CA GLY A 121 -1.75 24.76 -8.57
C GLY A 121 -2.64 24.29 -7.42
N ALA A 122 -2.93 25.21 -6.51
CA ALA A 122 -3.73 24.92 -5.31
C ALA A 122 -5.17 24.48 -5.65
N ASP A 123 -5.73 25.02 -6.73
CA ASP A 123 -7.09 24.74 -7.17
C ASP A 123 -7.29 23.33 -7.75
N ALA A 124 -6.22 22.59 -8.03
CA ALA A 124 -6.28 21.22 -8.49
C ALA A 124 -6.80 20.25 -7.40
N ILE A 125 -6.92 20.72 -6.15
CA ILE A 125 -7.40 19.89 -5.03
C ILE A 125 -8.54 20.59 -4.32
N ARG A 126 -9.68 19.91 -4.25
CA ARG A 126 -10.91 20.35 -3.56
C ARG A 126 -11.05 19.52 -2.28
N MET A 127 -10.74 20.16 -1.15
CA MET A 127 -10.85 19.53 0.16
C MET A 127 -12.30 19.61 0.69
N GLY A 128 -12.66 18.69 1.60
CA GLY A 128 -13.98 18.62 2.21
C GLY A 128 -15.08 18.05 1.30
N GLN A 129 -14.73 17.54 0.12
CA GLN A 129 -15.67 17.06 -0.88
C GLN A 129 -15.75 15.52 -0.86
N GLU A 130 -16.77 14.99 -0.21
CA GLU A 130 -17.04 13.55 -0.15
C GLU A 130 -17.92 13.11 -1.32
N LEU A 131 -17.41 12.18 -2.15
CA LEU A 131 -18.21 11.61 -3.23
C LEU A 131 -19.36 10.76 -2.66
N VAL A 132 -20.59 11.03 -3.09
CA VAL A 132 -21.79 10.31 -2.66
C VAL A 132 -22.51 9.58 -3.77
N GLY A 133 -22.24 9.91 -5.04
CA GLY A 133 -22.84 9.21 -6.18
C GLY A 133 -22.30 9.69 -7.51
N VAL A 134 -22.41 8.83 -8.51
CA VAL A 134 -22.01 9.10 -9.91
C VAL A 134 -23.05 8.55 -10.86
N GLU A 135 -23.26 9.24 -11.98
CA GLU A 135 -24.05 8.73 -13.11
C GLU A 135 -23.39 9.16 -14.41
N THR A 136 -23.57 8.39 -15.48
CA THR A 136 -23.13 8.76 -16.82
C THR A 136 -24.33 9.10 -17.68
N VAL A 137 -24.34 10.33 -18.21
CA VAL A 137 -25.39 10.83 -19.09
C VAL A 137 -24.72 11.40 -20.34
N SER A 138 -25.09 10.90 -21.52
CA SER A 138 -24.56 11.40 -22.81
C SER A 138 -23.03 11.45 -22.86
N GLN A 139 -22.36 10.40 -22.37
CA GLN A 139 -20.90 10.26 -22.28
C GLN A 139 -20.19 11.26 -21.36
N ARG A 140 -20.93 11.92 -20.47
CA ARG A 140 -20.41 12.77 -19.41
C ARG A 140 -20.71 12.16 -18.06
N VAL A 141 -19.73 12.21 -17.16
CA VAL A 141 -19.93 11.81 -15.75
C VAL A 141 -20.51 12.97 -14.97
N HIS A 142 -21.63 12.75 -14.34
CA HIS A 142 -22.20 13.64 -13.35
C HIS A 142 -21.89 13.07 -11.97
N ALA A 143 -21.00 13.73 -11.23
CA ALA A 143 -20.60 13.30 -9.90
C ALA A 143 -21.14 14.24 -8.84
N ARG A 144 -21.74 13.69 -7.80
CA ARG A 144 -22.31 14.42 -6.67
C ARG A 144 -21.43 14.24 -5.44
N PHE A 145 -21.05 15.38 -4.87
CA PHE A 145 -20.26 15.48 -3.65
C PHE A 145 -21.05 16.18 -2.55
N VAL A 146 -20.74 15.84 -1.31
CA VAL A 146 -21.20 16.55 -0.12
C VAL A 146 -20.02 17.25 0.52
N ASP A 147 -20.12 18.55 0.74
CA ASP A 147 -19.17 19.29 1.56
C ASP A 147 -19.42 18.97 3.04
N ARG A 148 -18.49 18.26 3.66
CA ARG A 148 -18.63 17.79 5.06
C ARG A 148 -18.70 18.90 6.10
N ALA A 149 -18.26 20.12 5.79
CA ALA A 149 -18.28 21.24 6.73
C ALA A 149 -19.62 21.98 6.71
N SER A 150 -20.24 22.08 5.53
CA SER A 150 -21.48 22.86 5.32
C SER A 150 -22.71 22.00 5.03
N ASP A 151 -22.52 20.68 4.85
CA ASP A 151 -23.56 19.72 4.44
C ASP A 151 -24.27 20.11 3.11
N LYS A 152 -23.52 20.82 2.24
CA LYS A 152 -24.02 21.27 0.95
C LYS A 152 -23.65 20.30 -0.15
N ASP A 153 -24.62 19.98 -0.98
CA ASP A 153 -24.42 19.23 -2.21
C ASP A 153 -23.70 20.08 -3.25
N THR A 154 -22.71 19.48 -3.89
CA THR A 154 -21.99 20.01 -5.04
C THR A 154 -22.06 18.98 -6.17
N ALA A 155 -22.46 19.38 -7.35
CA ALA A 155 -22.43 18.55 -8.54
C ALA A 155 -21.38 19.07 -9.52
N ILE A 156 -20.68 18.13 -10.18
CA ILE A 156 -19.73 18.43 -11.24
C ILE A 156 -20.01 17.55 -12.45
N GLU A 157 -19.56 18.04 -13.59
CA GLU A 157 -19.47 17.24 -14.82
C GLU A 157 -18.01 16.98 -15.16
N ALA A 158 -17.72 15.77 -15.68
CA ALA A 158 -16.40 15.38 -16.13
C ALA A 158 -16.49 14.45 -17.34
N ASP A 159 -15.39 14.36 -18.11
CA ASP A 159 -15.27 13.37 -19.19
C ASP A 159 -14.93 11.98 -18.65
N VAL A 160 -14.24 11.93 -17.50
CA VAL A 160 -13.89 10.69 -16.81
C VAL A 160 -13.77 10.93 -15.30
N LEU A 161 -14.22 9.95 -14.51
CA LEU A 161 -14.03 9.93 -13.06
C LEU A 161 -13.23 8.71 -12.64
N ILE A 162 -12.20 8.95 -11.83
CA ILE A 162 -11.35 7.92 -11.23
C ILE A 162 -11.72 7.80 -9.75
N GLY A 163 -12.27 6.66 -9.35
CA GLY A 163 -12.52 6.32 -7.95
C GLY A 163 -11.25 5.80 -7.29
N ALA A 164 -10.53 6.68 -6.57
CA ALA A 164 -9.33 6.38 -5.78
C ALA A 164 -9.60 6.57 -4.27
N ASP A 165 -10.84 6.33 -3.85
CA ASP A 165 -11.43 6.63 -2.55
C ASP A 165 -11.31 5.48 -1.53
N GLY A 166 -10.36 4.56 -1.77
CA GLY A 166 -9.90 3.54 -0.83
C GLY A 166 -10.85 2.36 -0.64
N ILE A 167 -10.55 1.51 0.35
CA ILE A 167 -11.28 0.24 0.60
C ILE A 167 -12.78 0.44 0.88
N HIS A 168 -13.18 1.64 1.32
CA HIS A 168 -14.57 2.02 1.58
C HIS A 168 -15.18 2.85 0.45
N SER A 169 -14.65 2.74 -0.75
CA SER A 169 -15.04 3.46 -1.95
C SER A 169 -16.55 3.59 -2.10
N ALA A 170 -17.00 4.84 -2.31
CA ALA A 170 -18.38 5.16 -2.64
C ALA A 170 -18.70 4.69 -4.07
N VAL A 171 -17.74 4.84 -5.00
CA VAL A 171 -17.85 4.35 -6.38
C VAL A 171 -18.06 2.85 -6.40
N ARG A 172 -17.16 2.09 -5.73
CA ARG A 172 -17.28 0.62 -5.63
C ARG A 172 -18.62 0.20 -5.06
N ARG A 173 -19.04 0.81 -3.96
CA ARG A 173 -20.31 0.49 -3.29
C ARG A 173 -21.52 0.74 -4.18
N GLN A 174 -21.47 1.77 -5.04
CA GLN A 174 -22.56 2.07 -5.96
C GLN A 174 -22.73 0.98 -7.02
N PHE A 175 -21.63 0.49 -7.60
CA PHE A 175 -21.68 -0.52 -8.65
C PHE A 175 -21.73 -1.96 -8.12
N TYR A 176 -21.35 -2.16 -6.84
CA TYR A 176 -21.39 -3.46 -6.14
C TYR A 176 -22.12 -3.33 -4.78
N PRO A 177 -23.42 -2.97 -4.77
CA PRO A 177 -24.15 -2.70 -3.52
C PRO A 177 -24.26 -3.93 -2.61
N ASP A 178 -24.26 -5.14 -3.17
CA ASP A 178 -24.42 -6.40 -2.44
C ASP A 178 -23.09 -7.02 -2.02
N GLU A 179 -21.96 -6.36 -2.23
CA GLU A 179 -20.63 -6.93 -1.89
C GLU A 179 -20.44 -7.15 -0.39
N GLY A 180 -21.12 -6.39 0.45
CA GLY A 180 -21.02 -6.49 1.90
C GLY A 180 -19.76 -5.85 2.51
N ALA A 181 -19.41 -6.32 3.72
CA ALA A 181 -18.25 -5.83 4.46
C ALA A 181 -16.93 -6.39 3.88
N PRO A 182 -15.78 -5.71 4.10
CA PRO A 182 -14.46 -6.29 3.82
C PRO A 182 -14.29 -7.63 4.53
N ARG A 183 -13.55 -8.54 3.92
CA ARG A 183 -13.22 -9.85 4.49
C ARG A 183 -12.09 -9.70 5.50
N TRP A 184 -12.31 -10.21 6.69
CA TRP A 184 -11.32 -10.27 7.76
C TRP A 184 -10.83 -11.70 7.95
N ASN A 185 -9.52 -11.89 8.06
CA ASN A 185 -8.91 -13.20 8.27
C ASN A 185 -8.74 -13.57 9.76
N GLY A 186 -9.33 -12.80 10.68
CA GLY A 186 -9.21 -12.99 12.12
C GLY A 186 -7.92 -12.45 12.72
N ILE A 187 -7.07 -11.76 11.91
CA ILE A 187 -5.83 -11.15 12.39
C ILE A 187 -6.07 -9.67 12.64
N THR A 188 -5.60 -9.22 13.82
CA THR A 188 -5.53 -7.80 14.18
C THR A 188 -4.08 -7.36 14.20
N LEU A 189 -3.83 -6.15 13.68
CA LEU A 189 -2.53 -5.50 13.63
C LEU A 189 -2.50 -4.35 14.62
N TRP A 190 -1.60 -4.39 15.60
CA TRP A 190 -1.25 -3.23 16.42
C TRP A 190 0.00 -2.60 15.85
N ARG A 191 -0.07 -1.32 15.56
CA ARG A 191 0.96 -0.61 14.81
C ARG A 191 1.30 0.72 15.47
N SER A 192 2.59 1.06 15.47
CA SER A 192 3.08 2.38 15.88
C SER A 192 4.47 2.65 15.32
N THR A 193 5.06 3.74 15.77
CA THR A 193 6.46 4.08 15.54
C THR A 193 7.17 4.35 16.86
N SER A 194 8.44 3.95 16.94
CA SER A 194 9.29 4.17 18.12
C SER A 194 10.59 4.87 17.73
N PRO A 195 11.01 5.92 18.46
CA PRO A 195 12.33 6.52 18.30
C PRO A 195 13.38 5.64 19.00
N VAL A 196 14.06 4.80 18.27
CA VAL A 196 15.07 3.86 18.76
C VAL A 196 16.26 3.79 17.79
N VAL A 197 17.36 3.19 18.24
CA VAL A 197 18.41 2.79 17.30
C VAL A 197 17.87 1.59 16.50
N ALA A 198 17.73 1.76 15.20
CA ALA A 198 17.18 0.70 14.36
C ALA A 198 18.13 -0.53 14.35
N PRO A 199 17.59 -1.73 14.50
CA PRO A 199 18.38 -2.96 14.45
C PRO A 199 19.01 -3.15 13.08
N MET A 200 20.04 -4.01 13.03
CA MET A 200 20.69 -4.44 11.76
C MET A 200 21.15 -3.27 10.87
N GLY A 201 21.73 -2.22 11.47
CA GLY A 201 22.35 -1.12 10.75
C GLY A 201 21.36 -0.09 10.15
N GLY A 202 20.06 -0.16 10.48
CA GLY A 202 19.09 0.86 10.08
C GLY A 202 18.69 0.86 8.61
N LYS A 203 18.95 -0.25 7.87
CA LYS A 203 18.55 -0.44 6.46
C LYS A 203 17.88 -1.80 6.21
N ALA A 204 17.54 -2.49 7.28
CA ALA A 204 16.94 -3.82 7.23
C ALA A 204 15.50 -3.80 7.73
N MET A 205 14.69 -4.67 7.15
CA MET A 205 13.38 -5.07 7.65
C MET A 205 13.50 -6.38 8.42
N ILE A 206 12.64 -6.55 9.40
CA ILE A 206 12.50 -7.77 10.19
C ILE A 206 11.06 -8.25 10.09
N TRP A 207 10.87 -9.51 9.75
CA TRP A 207 9.62 -10.25 9.85
C TRP A 207 9.88 -11.48 10.72
N ALA A 208 9.37 -11.50 11.93
CA ALA A 208 9.65 -12.55 12.90
C ALA A 208 8.37 -13.27 13.33
N GLY A 209 8.42 -14.60 13.50
CA GLY A 209 7.33 -15.42 13.99
C GLY A 209 6.66 -16.28 12.93
N ARG A 210 5.35 -16.17 12.80
CA ARG A 210 4.50 -16.89 11.84
C ARG A 210 3.25 -16.08 11.54
N SER A 211 2.47 -16.43 10.53
CA SER A 211 1.28 -15.67 10.10
C SER A 211 0.27 -15.41 11.22
N SER A 212 0.10 -16.32 12.18
CA SER A 212 -0.84 -16.17 13.30
C SER A 212 -0.30 -15.33 14.47
N GLN A 213 1.01 -15.08 14.53
CA GLN A 213 1.68 -14.23 15.50
C GLN A 213 3.00 -13.75 14.91
N LYS A 214 3.04 -12.49 14.50
CA LYS A 214 4.18 -11.93 13.78
C LYS A 214 4.55 -10.55 14.30
N PHE A 215 5.86 -10.28 14.36
CA PHE A 215 6.42 -8.96 14.58
C PHE A 215 7.12 -8.51 13.30
N VAL A 216 6.72 -7.33 12.82
CA VAL A 216 7.34 -6.68 11.67
C VAL A 216 7.96 -5.37 12.13
N ALA A 217 9.21 -5.10 11.73
CA ALA A 217 9.85 -3.82 12.02
C ALA A 217 10.73 -3.37 10.86
N TYR A 218 10.76 -2.05 10.62
CA TYR A 218 11.64 -1.41 9.64
C TYR A 218 11.77 0.10 9.90
N PRO A 219 12.94 0.70 9.63
CA PRO A 219 13.14 2.14 9.77
C PRO A 219 12.41 2.91 8.67
N ILE A 220 11.87 4.09 9.00
CA ILE A 220 11.11 4.96 8.08
C ILE A 220 11.60 6.41 8.09
N GLY A 221 12.85 6.64 8.44
CA GLY A 221 13.48 7.95 8.54
C GLY A 221 13.99 8.22 9.96
N LYS A 222 14.24 9.48 10.26
CA LYS A 222 14.68 9.95 11.58
C LYS A 222 13.53 10.58 12.35
N ASP A 223 13.56 10.41 13.66
CA ASP A 223 12.67 11.15 14.56
C ASP A 223 13.21 12.58 14.75
N PRO A 224 12.44 13.63 14.41
CA PRO A 224 12.93 15.00 14.41
C PRO A 224 13.21 15.54 15.81
N LYS A 225 12.67 14.92 16.87
CA LYS A 225 12.84 15.37 18.24
C LYS A 225 14.07 14.77 18.90
N THR A 226 14.35 13.50 18.61
CA THR A 226 15.42 12.74 19.27
C THR A 226 16.65 12.52 18.39
N GLY A 227 16.52 12.66 17.05
CA GLY A 227 17.56 12.29 16.07
C GLY A 227 17.77 10.79 15.89
N LEU A 228 17.10 9.95 16.71
CA LEU A 228 17.13 8.51 16.57
C LEU A 228 16.39 8.05 15.30
N ASP A 229 16.55 6.77 14.95
CA ASP A 229 15.74 6.20 13.86
C ASP A 229 14.28 6.15 14.32
N ARG A 230 13.37 6.48 13.41
CA ARG A 230 11.96 6.21 13.59
C ARG A 230 11.69 4.80 13.06
N LEU A 231 11.57 3.86 13.98
CA LEU A 231 11.26 2.46 13.67
C LEU A 231 9.75 2.27 13.59
N ASN A 232 9.20 1.95 12.42
CA ASN A 232 7.86 1.42 12.31
C ASN A 232 7.84 -0.03 12.81
N TRP A 233 6.83 -0.39 13.60
CA TRP A 233 6.62 -1.75 14.03
C TRP A 233 5.13 -2.16 13.94
N ILE A 234 4.91 -3.45 13.79
CA ILE A 234 3.59 -4.08 13.72
C ILE A 234 3.65 -5.37 14.52
N CYS A 235 2.69 -5.56 15.41
CA CYS A 235 2.39 -6.83 16.07
C CYS A 235 1.11 -7.40 15.48
N ASP A 236 1.21 -8.50 14.74
CA ASP A 236 0.08 -9.21 14.18
C ASP A 236 -0.32 -10.36 15.11
N LEU A 237 -1.59 -10.45 15.45
CA LEU A 237 -2.13 -11.60 16.19
C LEU A 237 -3.42 -12.09 15.55
N LYS A 238 -3.53 -13.41 15.40
CA LYS A 238 -4.81 -14.06 15.13
C LYS A 238 -5.62 -14.12 16.42
N VAL A 239 -6.70 -13.35 16.45
CA VAL A 239 -7.55 -13.18 17.64
C VAL A 239 -8.80 -14.07 17.59
N THR A 240 -9.20 -14.49 16.38
CA THR A 240 -10.33 -15.41 16.17
C THR A 240 -10.16 -16.18 14.86
N ASP A 241 -10.83 -17.32 14.74
CA ASP A 241 -10.96 -18.07 13.50
C ASP A 241 -12.22 -17.67 12.71
N ASP A 242 -13.23 -17.17 13.40
CA ASP A 242 -14.50 -16.74 12.85
C ASP A 242 -14.93 -15.41 13.46
N GLY A 243 -15.53 -14.55 12.66
CA GLY A 243 -16.07 -13.29 13.17
C GLY A 243 -16.22 -12.20 12.12
N ALA A 244 -17.06 -11.22 12.44
CA ALA A 244 -17.15 -10.00 11.66
C ALA A 244 -15.94 -9.11 11.97
N PRO A 245 -15.42 -8.38 10.99
CA PRO A 245 -14.36 -7.39 11.24
C PRO A 245 -14.86 -6.34 12.24
N PRO A 246 -13.96 -5.82 13.10
CA PRO A 246 -14.31 -4.72 14.00
C PRO A 246 -14.83 -3.50 13.21
N PRO A 247 -15.55 -2.58 13.88
CA PRO A 247 -16.08 -1.37 13.23
C PRO A 247 -15.03 -0.59 12.45
N ARG A 248 -15.48 0.14 11.42
CA ARG A 248 -14.66 0.92 10.46
C ARG A 248 -14.01 2.15 11.11
N ASP A 249 -13.11 1.96 12.04
CA ASP A 249 -12.33 3.08 12.61
C ASP A 249 -10.84 2.83 12.39
N TRP A 250 -10.28 3.53 11.39
CA TRP A 250 -8.85 3.47 11.06
C TRP A 250 -7.97 4.27 12.03
N ASN A 251 -8.56 4.99 12.99
CA ASN A 251 -7.87 5.69 14.06
C ASN A 251 -8.14 5.07 15.43
N ARG A 252 -8.63 3.83 15.47
CA ARG A 252 -8.92 3.12 16.71
C ARG A 252 -7.64 3.00 17.55
N PRO A 253 -7.63 3.55 18.77
CA PRO A 253 -6.52 3.36 19.68
C PRO A 253 -6.37 1.90 20.06
N GLY A 254 -5.12 1.39 20.02
CA GLY A 254 -4.78 0.05 20.48
C GLY A 254 -4.25 0.08 21.91
N ASP A 255 -4.63 -0.92 22.73
CA ASP A 255 -4.09 -1.11 24.06
C ASP A 255 -2.95 -2.13 24.05
N ARG A 256 -1.84 -1.81 24.72
CA ARG A 256 -0.71 -2.74 24.90
C ARG A 256 -1.11 -4.02 25.61
N ALA A 257 -2.08 -3.95 26.52
CA ALA A 257 -2.57 -5.10 27.26
C ALA A 257 -3.17 -6.19 26.36
N ASP A 258 -3.71 -5.82 25.19
CA ASP A 258 -4.38 -6.74 24.28
C ASP A 258 -3.40 -7.65 23.53
N PHE A 259 -2.18 -7.21 23.30
CA PHE A 259 -1.23 -7.95 22.45
C PHE A 259 0.15 -8.17 23.08
N LEU A 260 0.68 -7.21 23.85
CA LEU A 260 2.07 -7.24 24.33
C LEU A 260 2.41 -8.47 25.18
N PRO A 261 1.51 -9.04 26.02
CA PRO A 261 1.77 -10.29 26.74
C PRO A 261 2.16 -11.47 25.82
N ARG A 262 1.67 -11.49 24.58
CA ARG A 262 2.00 -12.54 23.60
C ARG A 262 3.42 -12.38 23.02
N PHE A 263 4.04 -11.22 23.19
CA PHE A 263 5.39 -10.89 22.71
C PHE A 263 6.35 -10.64 23.88
N ALA A 264 5.99 -10.97 25.13
CA ALA A 264 6.74 -10.64 26.33
C ALA A 264 8.19 -11.19 26.31
N ASP A 265 8.39 -12.36 25.73
CA ASP A 265 9.70 -13.04 25.67
C ASP A 265 10.42 -12.86 24.31
N TRP A 266 9.90 -11.99 23.42
CA TRP A 266 10.50 -11.79 22.10
C TRP A 266 11.69 -10.84 22.20
N ARG A 267 12.84 -11.43 22.54
CA ARG A 267 14.15 -10.76 22.66
C ARG A 267 15.21 -11.61 22.01
N TRP A 268 16.00 -11.00 21.14
CA TRP A 268 17.18 -11.59 20.53
C TRP A 268 18.21 -10.50 20.24
N VAL A 269 19.39 -10.87 19.71
CA VAL A 269 20.47 -9.92 19.49
C VAL A 269 20.02 -8.70 18.67
N GLY A 270 20.09 -7.52 19.30
CA GLY A 270 19.73 -6.25 18.66
C GLY A 270 18.23 -5.94 18.62
N VAL A 271 17.35 -6.80 19.13
CA VAL A 271 15.89 -6.57 19.15
C VAL A 271 15.30 -6.96 20.49
N ASP A 272 14.60 -6.02 21.13
CA ASP A 272 13.75 -6.23 22.31
C ASP A 272 12.36 -5.69 21.98
N VAL A 273 11.44 -6.58 21.58
CA VAL A 273 10.08 -6.19 21.15
C VAL A 273 9.34 -5.42 22.26
N PRO A 274 9.30 -5.89 23.52
CA PRO A 274 8.71 -5.11 24.61
C PRO A 274 9.30 -3.71 24.77
N ALA A 275 10.61 -3.54 24.68
CA ALA A 275 11.26 -2.25 24.81
C ALA A 275 10.93 -1.32 23.62
N ILE A 276 10.92 -1.85 22.40
CA ILE A 276 10.49 -1.12 21.19
C ILE A 276 9.05 -0.63 21.34
N VAL A 277 8.14 -1.49 21.77
CA VAL A 277 6.73 -1.13 22.01
C VAL A 277 6.59 -0.13 23.15
N ALA A 278 7.37 -0.26 24.22
CA ALA A 278 7.34 0.69 25.35
C ALA A 278 7.75 2.12 24.93
N ALA A 279 8.69 2.24 23.99
CA ALA A 279 9.18 3.52 23.47
C ALA A 279 8.23 4.18 22.46
N SER A 280 7.11 3.53 22.08
CA SER A 280 6.22 4.03 21.04
C SER A 280 5.34 5.20 21.48
N GLY A 281 4.95 6.01 20.51
CA GLY A 281 3.83 6.94 20.60
C GLY A 281 2.46 6.25 20.61
N PRO A 282 1.43 6.90 20.07
CA PRO A 282 0.10 6.31 19.96
C PRO A 282 0.13 5.01 19.18
N ILE A 283 -0.54 3.99 19.70
CA ILE A 283 -0.71 2.70 19.04
C ILE A 283 -2.08 2.69 18.37
N TYR A 284 -2.13 2.17 17.16
CA TYR A 284 -3.36 2.01 16.39
C TYR A 284 -3.64 0.53 16.17
N GLU A 285 -4.92 0.18 16.19
CA GLU A 285 -5.43 -1.16 15.96
C GLU A 285 -6.15 -1.24 14.62
N PHE A 286 -5.78 -2.21 13.78
CA PHE A 286 -6.37 -2.43 12.47
C PHE A 286 -6.75 -3.88 12.26
N PRO A 287 -7.95 -4.20 11.76
CA PRO A 287 -8.21 -5.53 11.24
C PRO A 287 -7.43 -5.77 9.94
N MET A 288 -6.90 -6.97 9.74
CA MET A 288 -6.31 -7.36 8.46
C MET A 288 -7.45 -7.74 7.51
N VAL A 289 -7.84 -6.79 6.68
CA VAL A 289 -8.98 -6.93 5.77
C VAL A 289 -8.57 -6.75 4.31
N ASP A 290 -9.32 -7.42 3.43
CA ASP A 290 -9.30 -7.22 1.97
C ASP A 290 -10.74 -7.28 1.41
N ARG A 291 -10.86 -7.27 0.09
CA ARG A 291 -12.11 -7.55 -0.63
C ARG A 291 -11.87 -8.54 -1.75
N ASP A 292 -12.92 -9.19 -2.21
CA ASP A 292 -12.84 -10.09 -3.36
C ASP A 292 -12.43 -9.31 -4.63
N PRO A 293 -11.59 -9.90 -5.49
CA PRO A 293 -11.31 -9.34 -6.80
C PRO A 293 -12.59 -9.10 -7.58
N LEU A 294 -12.71 -7.90 -8.15
CA LEU A 294 -13.88 -7.53 -8.92
C LEU A 294 -13.82 -8.11 -10.35
N PRO A 295 -14.96 -8.49 -10.93
CA PRO A 295 -15.03 -8.91 -12.32
C PRO A 295 -14.83 -7.76 -13.32
N GLN A 296 -15.07 -6.52 -12.89
CA GLN A 296 -15.01 -5.31 -13.70
C GLN A 296 -14.65 -4.11 -12.83
N TRP A 297 -13.87 -3.15 -13.37
CA TRP A 297 -13.51 -1.89 -12.71
C TRP A 297 -14.13 -0.67 -13.37
N THR A 298 -14.47 -0.79 -14.62
CA THR A 298 -14.91 0.31 -15.49
C THR A 298 -16.40 0.24 -15.75
N PHE A 299 -17.08 1.36 -15.58
CA PHE A 299 -18.53 1.53 -15.76
C PHE A 299 -18.73 2.81 -16.57
N ASP A 300 -19.01 2.68 -17.88
CA ASP A 300 -19.02 3.79 -18.81
C ASP A 300 -17.74 4.63 -18.71
N HIS A 301 -17.82 5.87 -18.24
CA HIS A 301 -16.70 6.80 -18.06
C HIS A 301 -16.18 6.88 -16.60
N VAL A 302 -16.50 5.91 -15.77
CA VAL A 302 -16.05 5.78 -14.39
C VAL A 302 -15.17 4.56 -14.23
N THR A 303 -14.04 4.68 -13.53
CA THR A 303 -13.17 3.53 -13.20
C THR A 303 -12.69 3.56 -11.77
N LEU A 304 -12.29 2.40 -11.24
CA LEU A 304 -11.71 2.22 -9.91
C LEU A 304 -10.18 2.14 -9.99
N MET A 305 -9.49 2.58 -8.92
CA MET A 305 -8.04 2.57 -8.83
C MET A 305 -7.55 2.32 -7.40
N GLY A 306 -6.45 1.59 -7.23
CA GLY A 306 -5.87 1.29 -5.93
C GLY A 306 -6.80 0.50 -5.01
N ASP A 307 -6.86 0.83 -3.72
CA ASP A 307 -7.70 0.11 -2.74
C ASP A 307 -9.22 0.20 -3.03
N ALA A 308 -9.67 1.10 -3.88
CA ALA A 308 -11.05 1.08 -4.37
C ALA A 308 -11.29 -0.12 -5.32
N ALA A 309 -10.29 -0.49 -6.12
CA ALA A 309 -10.36 -1.59 -7.07
C ALA A 309 -9.92 -2.93 -6.44
N HIS A 310 -8.78 -2.94 -5.74
CA HIS A 310 -8.10 -4.17 -5.30
C HIS A 310 -7.51 -4.05 -3.88
N PRO A 311 -8.31 -3.75 -2.84
CA PRO A 311 -7.80 -3.73 -1.48
C PRO A 311 -7.29 -5.12 -1.11
N MET A 312 -6.10 -5.17 -0.50
CA MET A 312 -5.41 -6.42 -0.21
C MET A 312 -4.84 -6.43 1.20
N TYR A 313 -4.62 -7.62 1.75
CA TYR A 313 -3.88 -7.75 3.01
C TYR A 313 -2.50 -7.09 2.87
N PRO A 314 -1.99 -6.40 3.91
CA PRO A 314 -0.71 -5.70 3.87
C PRO A 314 0.50 -6.66 3.91
N ILE A 315 0.37 -7.82 3.29
CA ILE A 315 1.39 -8.85 3.14
C ILE A 315 2.16 -8.57 1.85
N GLY A 316 3.50 -8.56 1.92
CA GLY A 316 4.36 -8.33 0.76
C GLY A 316 4.43 -6.87 0.26
N SER A 317 3.86 -5.90 0.98
CA SER A 317 3.97 -4.45 0.69
C SER A 317 3.41 -4.02 -0.68
N ASN A 318 2.37 -4.68 -1.18
CA ASN A 318 1.86 -4.44 -2.53
C ASN A 318 0.75 -3.38 -2.62
N GLY A 319 -0.02 -3.06 -1.58
CA GLY A 319 -1.17 -2.17 -1.69
C GLY A 319 -0.84 -0.81 -2.34
N ALA A 320 -0.02 0.01 -1.69
CA ALA A 320 0.39 1.30 -2.23
C ALA A 320 1.18 1.17 -3.54
N THR A 321 2.02 0.13 -3.64
CA THR A 321 2.83 -0.15 -4.83
C THR A 321 1.97 -0.36 -6.06
N GLN A 322 0.96 -1.23 -6.00
CA GLN A 322 0.08 -1.51 -7.14
C GLN A 322 -0.78 -0.29 -7.52
N GLY A 323 -1.26 0.47 -6.53
CA GLY A 323 -2.03 1.69 -6.80
C GLY A 323 -1.20 2.81 -7.48
N ILE A 324 0.10 2.92 -7.15
CA ILE A 324 1.01 3.84 -7.86
C ILE A 324 1.17 3.42 -9.32
N ILE A 325 1.31 2.12 -9.58
CA ILE A 325 1.42 1.59 -10.95
C ILE A 325 0.10 1.80 -11.70
N ASP A 326 -1.05 1.60 -11.07
CA ASP A 326 -2.36 1.88 -11.68
C ASP A 326 -2.42 3.30 -12.22
N ALA A 327 -2.00 4.27 -11.42
CA ALA A 327 -1.99 5.69 -11.78
C ALA A 327 -1.13 5.96 -13.04
N ARG A 328 0.03 5.32 -13.13
CA ARG A 328 0.94 5.44 -14.28
C ARG A 328 0.38 4.78 -15.53
N VAL A 329 -0.14 3.56 -15.40
CA VAL A 329 -0.73 2.81 -16.52
C VAL A 329 -1.95 3.54 -17.06
N PHE A 330 -2.82 4.06 -16.19
CA PHE A 330 -3.98 4.85 -16.63
C PHE A 330 -3.56 6.09 -17.43
N ALA A 331 -2.62 6.90 -16.91
CA ALA A 331 -2.16 8.10 -17.56
C ALA A 331 -1.47 7.80 -18.92
N TRP A 332 -0.72 6.69 -18.99
CA TRP A 332 -0.08 6.23 -20.22
C TRP A 332 -1.10 5.85 -21.29
N HIS A 333 -2.15 5.10 -20.94
CA HIS A 333 -3.22 4.77 -21.88
C HIS A 333 -3.98 6.02 -22.31
N LEU A 334 -4.32 6.93 -21.39
CA LEU A 334 -5.05 8.15 -21.73
C LEU A 334 -4.30 9.05 -22.73
N ALA A 335 -2.98 9.07 -22.63
CA ALA A 335 -2.14 9.84 -23.56
C ALA A 335 -2.03 9.20 -24.95
N LYS A 336 -2.28 7.90 -25.09
CA LYS A 336 -2.08 7.14 -26.34
C LYS A 336 -3.36 6.71 -27.03
N ALA A 337 -4.43 6.51 -26.27
CA ALA A 337 -5.71 6.04 -26.81
C ALA A 337 -6.45 7.14 -27.58
N ASP A 338 -7.27 6.73 -28.53
CA ASP A 338 -8.10 7.64 -29.34
C ASP A 338 -9.35 8.12 -28.57
N SER A 339 -9.78 7.38 -27.54
CA SER A 339 -10.98 7.70 -26.74
C SER A 339 -10.81 7.40 -25.25
N VAL A 340 -11.72 7.93 -24.43
CA VAL A 340 -11.80 7.63 -22.98
C VAL A 340 -12.16 6.16 -22.79
N GLU A 341 -13.10 5.63 -23.55
CA GLU A 341 -13.57 4.25 -23.47
C GLU A 341 -12.43 3.26 -23.76
N GLU A 342 -11.61 3.55 -24.77
CA GLU A 342 -10.44 2.73 -25.08
C GLU A 342 -9.42 2.76 -23.94
N THR A 343 -9.14 3.95 -23.40
CA THR A 343 -8.27 4.13 -22.22
C THR A 343 -8.71 3.23 -21.08
N LEU A 344 -9.98 3.32 -20.71
CA LEU A 344 -10.55 2.61 -19.57
C LEU A 344 -10.49 1.10 -19.77
N ARG A 345 -10.83 0.62 -20.98
CA ARG A 345 -10.76 -0.79 -21.33
C ARG A 345 -9.33 -1.34 -21.28
N CYS A 346 -8.36 -0.60 -21.82
CA CYS A 346 -6.96 -1.03 -21.83
C CYS A 346 -6.36 -1.00 -20.42
N TYR A 347 -6.62 0.05 -19.63
CA TYR A 347 -6.22 0.15 -18.24
C TYR A 347 -6.71 -1.03 -17.39
N GLU A 348 -8.00 -1.35 -17.48
CA GLU A 348 -8.58 -2.48 -16.76
C GLU A 348 -7.96 -3.81 -17.19
N ALA A 349 -7.79 -4.03 -18.49
CA ALA A 349 -7.20 -5.24 -19.05
C ALA A 349 -5.76 -5.48 -18.54
N ASP A 350 -4.96 -4.42 -18.44
CA ASP A 350 -3.57 -4.53 -17.99
C ASP A 350 -3.43 -4.72 -16.46
N ARG A 351 -4.40 -4.23 -15.68
CA ARG A 351 -4.23 -4.15 -14.24
C ARG A 351 -5.05 -5.17 -13.44
N ARG A 352 -6.29 -5.44 -13.85
CA ARG A 352 -7.25 -6.21 -13.06
C ARG A 352 -6.78 -7.62 -12.72
N GLU A 353 -6.30 -8.37 -13.70
CA GLU A 353 -5.89 -9.77 -13.48
C GLU A 353 -4.62 -9.88 -12.62
N ILE A 354 -3.66 -8.98 -12.81
CA ILE A 354 -2.40 -8.99 -12.06
C ILE A 354 -2.69 -8.72 -10.57
N THR A 355 -3.49 -7.68 -10.28
CA THR A 355 -3.83 -7.33 -8.90
C THR A 355 -4.73 -8.36 -8.25
N ALA A 356 -5.67 -8.98 -8.98
CA ALA A 356 -6.50 -10.08 -8.50
C ALA A 356 -5.64 -11.26 -8.04
N ARG A 357 -4.62 -11.64 -8.82
CA ARG A 357 -3.67 -12.70 -8.42
C ARG A 357 -2.94 -12.36 -7.13
N ILE A 358 -2.48 -11.11 -6.97
CA ILE A 358 -1.78 -10.66 -5.75
C ILE A 358 -2.72 -10.74 -4.53
N VAL A 359 -3.98 -10.28 -4.66
CA VAL A 359 -4.99 -10.40 -3.58
C VAL A 359 -5.13 -11.86 -3.14
N LEU A 360 -5.32 -12.78 -4.09
CA LEU A 360 -5.50 -14.20 -3.79
C LEU A 360 -4.24 -14.85 -3.21
N MET A 361 -3.06 -14.47 -3.68
CA MET A 361 -1.79 -14.95 -3.11
C MET A 361 -1.58 -14.47 -1.67
N ASN A 362 -1.93 -13.22 -1.37
CA ASN A 362 -1.85 -12.68 -0.02
C ASN A 362 -2.78 -13.43 0.95
N ARG A 363 -3.95 -13.89 0.50
CA ARG A 363 -4.83 -14.78 1.29
C ARG A 363 -4.20 -16.15 1.58
N GLN A 364 -3.28 -16.60 0.73
CA GLN A 364 -2.49 -17.82 0.90
C GLN A 364 -1.15 -17.54 1.60
N GLN A 365 -1.09 -16.47 2.41
CA GLN A 365 0.07 -16.01 3.19
C GLN A 365 1.20 -15.39 2.36
N GLY A 366 1.15 -15.39 1.03
CA GLY A 366 2.16 -14.75 0.20
C GLY A 366 3.60 -15.07 0.64
N PRO A 367 4.43 -14.05 0.86
CA PRO A 367 5.81 -14.26 1.31
C PRO A 367 5.93 -14.75 2.78
N ASP A 368 4.87 -14.66 3.61
CA ASP A 368 4.88 -15.16 5.00
C ASP A 368 4.91 -16.69 5.07
N ARG A 369 4.58 -17.37 3.98
CA ARG A 369 4.56 -18.84 3.89
C ARG A 369 5.85 -19.51 4.39
N ILE A 370 7.01 -18.87 4.17
CA ILE A 370 8.30 -19.39 4.63
C ILE A 370 8.39 -19.42 6.17
N LEU A 371 7.79 -18.46 6.86
CA LEU A 371 7.75 -18.40 8.32
C LEU A 371 6.86 -19.50 8.89
N ASP A 372 5.71 -19.76 8.25
CA ASP A 372 4.80 -20.82 8.67
C ASP A 372 5.42 -22.20 8.48
N LEU A 373 6.09 -22.44 7.35
CA LEU A 373 6.82 -23.68 7.10
C LEU A 373 7.93 -23.91 8.13
N ALA A 374 8.67 -22.86 8.47
CA ALA A 374 9.70 -22.95 9.50
C ALA A 374 9.12 -23.30 10.86
N ALA A 375 8.04 -22.63 11.26
CA ALA A 375 7.35 -22.88 12.53
C ALA A 375 6.76 -24.30 12.60
N GLU A 376 6.14 -24.78 11.52
CA GLU A 376 5.57 -26.12 11.41
C GLU A 376 6.66 -27.19 11.52
N ARG A 377 7.76 -27.07 10.78
CA ARG A 377 8.84 -28.07 10.78
C ARG A 377 9.56 -28.12 12.12
N LEU A 378 9.83 -26.97 12.74
CA LEU A 378 10.44 -26.92 14.07
C LEU A 378 9.52 -27.44 15.17
N GLY A 379 8.20 -27.28 15.06
CA GLY A 379 7.21 -27.80 16.01
C GLY A 379 7.01 -29.31 15.93
N ASN A 380 7.20 -29.91 14.77
CA ASN A 380 6.94 -31.34 14.50
C ASN A 380 8.22 -32.20 14.44
N GLY A 381 9.41 -31.61 14.34
CA GLY A 381 10.66 -32.30 14.12
C GLY A 381 11.69 -32.12 15.23
N SER A 382 12.57 -33.12 15.38
CA SER A 382 13.80 -33.02 16.18
C SER A 382 14.96 -32.74 15.25
N GLY A 383 15.47 -31.50 15.23
CA GLY A 383 16.59 -31.08 14.39
C GLY A 383 16.73 -29.56 14.33
N THR A 384 17.75 -29.10 13.64
CA THR A 384 17.95 -27.68 13.40
C THR A 384 17.08 -27.19 12.25
N LEU A 385 16.80 -25.90 12.19
CA LEU A 385 16.07 -25.31 11.06
C LEU A 385 16.72 -25.64 9.70
N LYS A 386 18.04 -25.72 9.66
CA LYS A 386 18.81 -26.08 8.46
C LYS A 386 18.52 -27.52 7.98
N ASP A 387 18.34 -28.45 8.91
CA ASP A 387 18.04 -29.85 8.61
C ASP A 387 16.58 -30.04 8.20
N LEU A 388 15.67 -29.33 8.86
CA LEU A 388 14.23 -29.47 8.70
C LEU A 388 13.68 -28.67 7.51
N LEU A 389 14.33 -27.58 7.12
CA LEU A 389 13.94 -26.73 5.99
C LEU A 389 15.19 -26.32 5.20
N PRO A 390 15.65 -27.17 4.24
CA PRO A 390 16.85 -26.92 3.45
C PRO A 390 16.81 -25.59 2.68
N MET A 391 17.99 -25.02 2.41
CA MET A 391 18.11 -23.71 1.73
C MET A 391 17.38 -23.66 0.38
N ALA A 392 17.49 -24.74 -0.43
CA ALA A 392 16.84 -24.81 -1.73
C ALA A 392 15.29 -24.72 -1.64
N GLU A 393 14.69 -25.30 -0.58
CA GLU A 393 13.24 -25.19 -0.33
C GLU A 393 12.86 -23.77 0.09
N ARG A 394 13.67 -23.12 0.93
CA ARG A 394 13.46 -21.72 1.33
C ARG A 394 13.52 -20.78 0.13
N GLU A 395 14.52 -20.96 -0.72
CA GLU A 395 14.69 -20.19 -1.95
C GLU A 395 13.52 -20.37 -2.91
N ALA A 396 13.06 -21.60 -3.13
CA ALA A 396 11.93 -21.90 -3.99
C ALA A 396 10.64 -21.20 -3.52
N VAL A 397 10.38 -21.21 -2.20
CA VAL A 397 9.21 -20.51 -1.62
C VAL A 397 9.32 -19.01 -1.80
N ALA A 398 10.49 -18.41 -1.53
CA ALA A 398 10.72 -16.97 -1.66
C ALA A 398 10.60 -16.48 -3.11
N LEU A 399 11.14 -17.24 -4.07
CA LEU A 399 11.11 -16.91 -5.50
C LEU A 399 9.71 -17.06 -6.10
N SER A 400 8.95 -18.07 -5.69
CA SER A 400 7.61 -18.33 -6.21
C SER A 400 6.69 -17.12 -6.13
N TYR A 401 6.69 -16.39 -5.03
CA TYR A 401 5.89 -15.19 -4.85
C TYR A 401 6.25 -14.08 -5.84
N LYS A 402 7.56 -13.80 -6.00
CA LYS A 402 8.04 -12.75 -6.90
C LYS A 402 7.72 -13.03 -8.36
N GLN A 403 7.94 -14.27 -8.79
CA GLN A 403 7.68 -14.70 -10.17
C GLN A 403 6.18 -14.63 -10.50
N THR A 404 5.34 -15.15 -9.61
CA THR A 404 3.89 -15.16 -9.84
C THR A 404 3.30 -13.74 -9.86
N ALA A 405 3.82 -12.84 -9.04
CA ALA A 405 3.39 -11.45 -9.00
C ALA A 405 4.06 -10.55 -10.05
N GLY A 406 5.03 -11.09 -10.83
CA GLY A 406 5.65 -10.40 -11.96
C GLY A 406 6.52 -9.20 -11.59
N PHE A 407 7.16 -9.23 -10.43
CA PHE A 407 8.04 -8.14 -9.97
C PHE A 407 9.47 -8.60 -9.65
N ASP A 408 9.96 -9.64 -10.29
CA ASP A 408 11.36 -10.00 -10.24
C ASP A 408 12.26 -8.93 -10.93
N PRO A 409 13.56 -8.84 -10.56
CA PRO A 409 14.45 -7.79 -11.09
C PRO A 409 14.56 -7.79 -12.62
N ALA A 410 14.62 -8.95 -13.25
CA ALA A 410 14.76 -9.03 -14.70
C ALA A 410 13.57 -8.42 -15.42
N THR A 411 12.35 -8.78 -14.98
CA THR A 411 11.10 -8.24 -15.51
C THR A 411 11.00 -6.73 -15.30
N ILE A 412 11.24 -6.24 -14.07
CA ILE A 412 11.08 -4.82 -13.75
C ILE A 412 12.13 -3.95 -14.44
N ASN A 413 13.37 -4.41 -14.53
CA ASN A 413 14.46 -3.63 -15.14
C ASN A 413 14.32 -3.52 -16.65
N SER A 414 13.72 -4.50 -17.32
CA SER A 414 13.58 -4.55 -18.79
C SER A 414 12.23 -4.05 -19.31
N ARG A 415 11.23 -3.89 -18.43
CA ARG A 415 9.92 -3.38 -18.83
C ARG A 415 10.01 -1.95 -19.41
N ASP A 416 9.25 -1.67 -20.45
CA ASP A 416 9.12 -0.33 -21.02
C ASP A 416 8.60 0.67 -19.99
N SER A 417 8.96 1.95 -20.17
CA SER A 417 8.47 3.05 -19.34
C SER A 417 7.00 3.35 -19.62
N PHE A 418 6.27 3.75 -18.57
CA PHE A 418 4.96 4.36 -18.70
C PHE A 418 5.03 5.89 -18.87
N SER A 419 6.20 6.46 -19.07
CA SER A 419 6.34 7.85 -19.46
C SER A 419 5.91 8.07 -20.90
N VAL A 420 5.25 9.18 -21.16
CA VAL A 420 4.73 9.52 -22.49
C VAL A 420 5.57 10.57 -23.20
N PHE A 421 6.66 11.03 -22.52
CA PHE A 421 7.61 12.03 -23.05
C PHE A 421 9.04 11.58 -22.80
#